data_83fba0789e05ea54661e5211214b00fe
#
_entry.id   83fba0789e05ea54661e5211214b00fe
#
_cell.length_a   1.000
_cell.length_b   1.000
_cell.length_c   1.000
_cell.angle_alpha   90.00
_cell.angle_beta   90.00
_cell.angle_gamma   90.00
#
_symmetry.space_group_name_H-M   'P 1'
#
loop_
_entity.id
_entity.type
_entity.pdbx_description
1 polymer ?
#
loop_
_entity_poly.entity_id
_entity_poly.type
_entity_poly.pdbx_seq_one_letter_code
_entity_poly.pdbx_strand_id
1 'polypeptide(L)'
;YEVTAVSTNDITIKKKVGSGGLTRVILDGANVRRRWSHYDFVSGAPGTSPDVLAAGGSDDEIHVVVIDADGSISGTKGEVLEVYEKVSKAKDAKDAGGSNNFYPEVIYKKSSFIFWGDHNSNGTNWGNAKANTAFTAVSGPIALTFGNGADGSVTDGARKSAFELFQDSETVDVGLIMAGPASLNLIGDLITIAETRKDCIVFASPQRSDVVNIASAITQTNNVLAFFNAVQSSSYVIFDSGYKYMYDRYSDVYRYVPLNGDMAGLSARTDLTNDAWFSPAGLNRGIVRGAVKLAYSPNKTQRDELYRARVNPVVSFPGQGIILFGDKTGLTTPSAFDRINVRRLFIVLEKAIATASKFQLFEFNDEFTRANFRNLTEPFLREVQGRRGITDFLVVCDETNNTGEVIDRNEFIAEIYIKPARSINFITLSFVATRTGVAFSEVAG
;
A
#
# COMPACT_ATOMS: atom_id res chain seq x y z
N TYR A 1 -48.42 -11.51 11.95
CA TYR A 1 -48.40 -12.52 12.98
C TYR A 1 -47.15 -13.38 12.88
N GLU A 2 -46.65 -13.78 13.97
CA GLU A 2 -45.49 -14.69 14.08
C GLU A 2 -46.00 -16.04 14.57
N VAL A 3 -45.56 -17.13 13.93
CA VAL A 3 -45.87 -18.48 14.41
C VAL A 3 -44.90 -18.78 15.54
N THR A 4 -45.40 -18.96 16.74
CA THR A 4 -44.58 -19.21 17.93
C THR A 4 -44.52 -20.68 18.31
N ALA A 5 -45.46 -21.49 17.88
CA ALA A 5 -45.45 -22.94 18.05
C ALA A 5 -46.25 -23.63 16.97
N VAL A 6 -45.88 -24.86 16.62
CA VAL A 6 -46.61 -25.75 15.72
C VAL A 6 -46.67 -27.11 16.39
N SER A 7 -47.85 -27.63 16.62
CA SER A 7 -48.10 -29.01 17.01
C SER A 7 -48.82 -29.74 15.87
N THR A 8 -49.05 -31.03 16.00
CA THR A 8 -49.61 -31.88 14.92
C THR A 8 -50.88 -31.29 14.30
N ASN A 9 -51.73 -30.60 15.07
CA ASN A 9 -52.98 -30.04 14.63
C ASN A 9 -53.19 -28.56 14.97
N ASP A 10 -52.25 -27.95 15.69
CA ASP A 10 -52.40 -26.56 16.18
C ASP A 10 -51.21 -25.69 15.79
N ILE A 11 -51.50 -24.50 15.32
CA ILE A 11 -50.52 -23.45 15.06
C ILE A 11 -50.76 -22.30 16.04
N THR A 12 -49.78 -22.05 16.92
CA THR A 12 -49.84 -20.89 17.81
C THR A 12 -49.21 -19.69 17.15
N ILE A 13 -49.97 -18.63 17.04
CA ILE A 13 -49.55 -17.35 16.41
C ILE A 13 -49.56 -16.20 17.40
N LYS A 14 -48.57 -15.32 17.31
CA LYS A 14 -48.47 -14.10 18.11
C LYS A 14 -48.50 -12.86 17.17
N LYS A 15 -49.18 -11.81 17.57
CA LYS A 15 -49.14 -10.55 16.85
C LYS A 15 -47.70 -9.98 16.84
N LYS A 16 -47.16 -9.68 15.67
CA LYS A 16 -45.84 -9.04 15.56
C LYS A 16 -45.95 -7.60 16.11
N VAL A 17 -45.08 -7.23 17.04
CA VAL A 17 -45.01 -5.88 17.60
C VAL A 17 -44.67 -4.89 16.51
N GLY A 18 -45.48 -3.81 16.35
CA GLY A 18 -45.25 -2.77 15.35
C GLY A 18 -46.16 -2.79 14.12
N SER A 19 -46.94 -3.85 13.89
CA SER A 19 -47.99 -3.82 12.85
C SER A 19 -49.24 -3.13 13.39
N GLY A 20 -49.55 -1.93 12.84
CA GLY A 20 -50.68 -1.12 13.25
C GLY A 20 -52.00 -1.88 13.20
N GLY A 21 -52.75 -1.70 14.20
CA GLY A 21 -54.12 -1.79 14.59
C GLY A 21 -55.23 -2.57 13.85
N LEU A 22 -55.00 -3.34 12.81
CA LEU A 22 -56.02 -4.16 12.16
C LEU A 22 -55.97 -5.60 12.70
N THR A 23 -56.93 -5.94 13.51
CA THR A 23 -57.21 -7.32 13.93
C THR A 23 -57.80 -8.07 12.73
N ARG A 24 -56.97 -8.79 11.98
CA ARG A 24 -57.48 -9.75 10.99
C ARG A 24 -57.70 -11.08 11.73
N VAL A 25 -58.93 -11.49 11.74
CA VAL A 25 -59.33 -12.83 12.19
C VAL A 25 -58.94 -13.81 11.11
N ILE A 26 -58.20 -14.87 11.48
CA ILE A 26 -57.97 -16.03 10.62
C ILE A 26 -59.27 -16.84 10.65
N LEU A 27 -59.95 -16.92 9.53
CA LEU A 27 -61.21 -17.64 9.38
C LEU A 27 -60.92 -19.17 9.43
N ASP A 28 -61.85 -19.91 10.02
CA ASP A 28 -61.79 -21.37 10.02
C ASP A 28 -61.73 -21.89 8.56
N GLY A 29 -60.84 -22.85 8.31
CA GLY A 29 -60.57 -23.34 6.95
C GLY A 29 -59.57 -22.52 6.12
N ALA A 30 -58.98 -21.46 6.64
CA ALA A 30 -57.96 -20.68 5.94
C ALA A 30 -56.63 -21.46 5.80
N ASN A 31 -56.11 -21.46 4.59
CA ASN A 31 -54.77 -22.06 4.36
C ASN A 31 -53.66 -21.12 4.87
N VAL A 32 -52.87 -21.60 5.81
CA VAL A 32 -51.70 -20.93 6.35
C VAL A 32 -50.44 -21.47 5.66
N ARG A 33 -49.73 -20.62 4.95
CA ARG A 33 -48.44 -20.96 4.30
C ARG A 33 -47.28 -20.33 5.06
N ARG A 34 -46.25 -21.09 5.30
CA ARG A 34 -44.99 -20.56 5.84
C ARG A 34 -44.40 -19.63 4.77
N ARG A 35 -44.13 -18.39 5.16
CA ARG A 35 -43.46 -17.40 4.32
C ARG A 35 -41.98 -17.40 4.66
N TRP A 36 -41.11 -17.32 3.64
CA TRP A 36 -39.70 -17.11 3.84
C TRP A 36 -39.44 -15.77 4.55
N SER A 37 -38.52 -15.74 5.51
CA SER A 37 -38.24 -14.53 6.30
C SER A 37 -37.78 -13.32 5.45
N HIS A 38 -37.14 -13.57 4.30
CA HIS A 38 -36.64 -12.56 3.38
C HIS A 38 -37.55 -12.33 2.15
N TYR A 39 -38.78 -12.83 2.20
CA TYR A 39 -39.73 -12.67 1.08
C TYR A 39 -40.03 -11.23 0.71
N ASP A 40 -39.93 -10.30 1.63
CA ASP A 40 -40.20 -8.87 1.39
C ASP A 40 -39.14 -8.18 0.52
N PHE A 41 -37.97 -8.85 0.30
CA PHE A 41 -36.90 -8.38 -0.56
C PHE A 41 -37.00 -8.89 -2.00
N VAL A 42 -38.00 -9.71 -2.33
CA VAL A 42 -38.21 -10.32 -3.65
C VAL A 42 -39.65 -10.16 -4.13
N SER A 43 -39.83 -10.12 -5.46
CA SER A 43 -41.16 -9.89 -6.07
C SER A 43 -42.12 -11.08 -6.04
N GLY A 44 -41.62 -12.28 -5.78
CA GLY A 44 -42.44 -13.50 -5.76
C GLY A 44 -41.62 -14.74 -5.47
N ALA A 45 -42.23 -15.92 -5.50
CA ALA A 45 -41.54 -17.18 -5.36
C ALA A 45 -40.71 -17.47 -6.62
N PRO A 46 -39.55 -18.17 -6.53
CA PRO A 46 -38.80 -18.63 -7.68
C PRO A 46 -39.60 -19.78 -8.37
N GLY A 47 -39.51 -19.85 -9.67
CA GLY A 47 -40.21 -20.83 -10.48
C GLY A 47 -39.42 -21.23 -11.71
N THR A 48 -40.07 -21.10 -12.88
CA THR A 48 -39.44 -21.31 -14.17
C THR A 48 -39.32 -20.02 -14.92
N SER A 49 -38.10 -19.67 -15.33
CA SER A 49 -37.86 -18.46 -16.13
C SER A 49 -38.48 -18.59 -17.54
N PRO A 50 -38.91 -17.47 -18.13
CA PRO A 50 -39.47 -17.50 -19.49
C PRO A 50 -38.55 -18.13 -20.54
N ASP A 51 -37.25 -17.90 -20.44
CA ASP A 51 -36.22 -18.41 -21.36
C ASP A 51 -36.07 -19.93 -21.24
N VAL A 52 -36.07 -20.46 -20.01
CA VAL A 52 -36.02 -21.92 -19.77
C VAL A 52 -37.33 -22.60 -20.14
N LEU A 53 -38.47 -21.96 -19.86
CA LEU A 53 -39.78 -22.46 -20.24
C LEU A 53 -39.91 -22.60 -21.78
N ALA A 54 -39.46 -21.60 -22.51
CA ALA A 54 -39.45 -21.60 -23.97
C ALA A 54 -38.55 -22.73 -24.55
N ALA A 55 -37.54 -23.15 -23.80
CA ALA A 55 -36.65 -24.27 -24.16
C ALA A 55 -37.15 -25.64 -23.66
N GLY A 56 -38.35 -25.72 -23.09
CA GLY A 56 -38.96 -26.98 -22.58
C GLY A 56 -38.43 -27.41 -21.20
N GLY A 57 -37.69 -26.58 -20.50
CA GLY A 57 -37.21 -26.83 -19.16
C GLY A 57 -38.15 -26.34 -18.05
N SER A 58 -37.85 -26.64 -16.80
CA SER A 58 -38.63 -26.22 -15.63
C SER A 58 -37.82 -26.00 -14.36
N ASP A 59 -38.37 -25.21 -13.45
CA ASP A 59 -37.91 -25.03 -12.04
C ASP A 59 -36.47 -24.55 -11.92
N ASP A 60 -36.03 -23.70 -12.83
CA ASP A 60 -34.65 -23.20 -12.87
C ASP A 60 -34.35 -22.03 -11.95
N GLU A 61 -35.34 -21.24 -11.53
CA GLU A 61 -35.11 -20.05 -10.74
C GLU A 61 -34.77 -20.35 -9.28
N ILE A 62 -33.90 -19.51 -8.69
CA ILE A 62 -33.63 -19.42 -7.26
C ILE A 62 -33.49 -17.95 -6.85
N HIS A 63 -33.64 -17.68 -5.57
CA HIS A 63 -33.21 -16.42 -4.96
C HIS A 63 -31.96 -16.67 -4.09
N VAL A 64 -30.98 -15.75 -4.16
CA VAL A 64 -29.83 -15.76 -3.26
C VAL A 64 -29.86 -14.44 -2.48
N VAL A 65 -29.84 -14.52 -1.15
CA VAL A 65 -29.81 -13.37 -0.26
C VAL A 65 -28.60 -13.47 0.64
N VAL A 66 -27.77 -12.46 0.62
CA VAL A 66 -26.58 -12.33 1.46
C VAL A 66 -26.94 -11.50 2.67
N ILE A 67 -26.64 -12.01 3.86
CA ILE A 67 -27.08 -11.41 5.13
C ILE A 67 -25.86 -11.27 6.05
N ASP A 68 -25.75 -10.11 6.68
CA ASP A 68 -24.81 -9.87 7.76
C ASP A 68 -25.31 -10.54 9.06
N ALA A 69 -24.91 -11.78 9.29
CA ALA A 69 -25.48 -12.62 10.36
C ALA A 69 -25.19 -12.10 11.77
N ASP A 70 -24.05 -11.46 11.97
CA ASP A 70 -23.58 -10.96 13.27
C ASP A 70 -23.50 -9.43 13.37
N GLY A 71 -23.64 -8.72 12.24
CA GLY A 71 -23.56 -7.27 12.17
C GLY A 71 -22.14 -6.72 12.07
N SER A 72 -21.16 -7.55 11.74
CA SER A 72 -19.75 -7.14 11.67
C SER A 72 -19.41 -6.33 10.42
N ILE A 73 -20.24 -6.41 9.40
CA ILE A 73 -20.06 -5.69 8.11
C ILE A 73 -20.87 -4.40 8.12
N SER A 74 -22.17 -4.49 8.36
CA SER A 74 -23.11 -3.34 8.28
C SER A 74 -23.28 -2.59 9.60
N GLY A 75 -22.86 -3.19 10.72
CA GLY A 75 -23.16 -2.71 12.07
C GLY A 75 -24.51 -3.17 12.60
N THR A 76 -25.35 -3.82 11.78
CA THR A 76 -26.70 -4.28 12.15
C THR A 76 -26.83 -5.78 11.93
N LYS A 77 -27.04 -6.51 13.00
CA LYS A 77 -27.24 -7.95 12.94
C LYS A 77 -28.48 -8.33 12.12
N GLY A 78 -28.29 -9.21 11.14
CA GLY A 78 -29.37 -9.73 10.30
C GLY A 78 -29.73 -8.80 9.13
N GLU A 79 -28.94 -7.77 8.86
CA GLU A 79 -29.16 -6.88 7.71
C GLU A 79 -28.88 -7.60 6.39
N VAL A 80 -29.73 -7.35 5.38
CA VAL A 80 -29.58 -7.89 4.05
C VAL A 80 -28.59 -7.02 3.27
N LEU A 81 -27.48 -7.63 2.87
CA LEU A 81 -26.40 -6.96 2.13
C LEU A 81 -26.65 -6.97 0.62
N GLU A 82 -27.06 -8.13 0.07
CA GLU A 82 -27.29 -8.31 -1.35
C GLU A 82 -28.48 -9.23 -1.61
N VAL A 83 -29.19 -8.98 -2.72
CA VAL A 83 -30.31 -9.80 -3.18
C VAL A 83 -30.15 -10.11 -4.65
N TYR A 84 -30.13 -11.40 -4.98
CA TYR A 84 -30.14 -11.90 -6.36
C TYR A 84 -31.47 -12.61 -6.59
N GLU A 85 -32.39 -11.88 -7.23
CA GLU A 85 -33.74 -12.37 -7.46
C GLU A 85 -33.83 -13.14 -8.77
N LYS A 86 -34.50 -14.31 -8.77
CA LYS A 86 -34.82 -15.12 -9.95
C LYS A 86 -33.62 -15.40 -10.85
N VAL A 87 -32.47 -15.70 -10.25
CA VAL A 87 -31.31 -16.18 -10.97
C VAL A 87 -31.49 -17.66 -11.30
N SER A 88 -30.95 -18.08 -12.45
CA SER A 88 -31.18 -19.42 -13.00
C SER A 88 -30.13 -20.45 -12.64
N LYS A 89 -30.54 -21.69 -12.46
CA LYS A 89 -29.67 -22.87 -12.31
C LYS A 89 -29.12 -23.34 -13.66
N ALA A 90 -29.71 -22.92 -14.79
CA ALA A 90 -29.28 -23.29 -16.13
C ALA A 90 -28.09 -22.42 -16.59
N LYS A 91 -27.01 -23.05 -17.05
CA LYS A 91 -25.77 -22.37 -17.43
C LYS A 91 -25.91 -21.44 -18.65
N ASP A 92 -26.89 -21.65 -19.47
CA ASP A 92 -27.17 -20.91 -20.73
C ASP A 92 -28.45 -20.08 -20.63
N ALA A 93 -29.06 -19.95 -19.44
CA ALA A 93 -30.25 -19.13 -19.24
C ALA A 93 -29.95 -17.65 -19.41
N LYS A 94 -30.94 -16.92 -19.95
CA LYS A 94 -30.89 -15.49 -20.16
C LYS A 94 -32.01 -14.81 -19.41
N ASP A 95 -31.73 -13.58 -18.93
CA ASP A 95 -32.76 -12.69 -18.43
C ASP A 95 -33.60 -12.04 -19.55
N ALA A 96 -34.61 -11.27 -19.19
CA ALA A 96 -35.47 -10.60 -20.16
C ALA A 96 -34.71 -9.59 -21.07
N GLY A 97 -33.53 -9.14 -20.67
CA GLY A 97 -32.65 -8.28 -21.44
C GLY A 97 -31.65 -9.04 -22.34
N GLY A 98 -31.69 -10.38 -22.34
CA GLY A 98 -30.78 -11.25 -23.10
C GLY A 98 -29.41 -11.46 -22.46
N SER A 99 -29.17 -10.94 -21.25
CA SER A 99 -27.92 -11.15 -20.50
C SER A 99 -27.92 -12.53 -19.83
N ASN A 100 -26.71 -13.05 -19.56
CA ASN A 100 -26.57 -14.30 -18.83
C ASN A 100 -27.18 -14.20 -17.43
N ASN A 101 -28.10 -15.11 -17.09
CA ASN A 101 -28.78 -15.18 -15.81
C ASN A 101 -28.37 -16.40 -14.96
N PHE A 102 -27.30 -17.09 -15.33
CA PHE A 102 -26.76 -18.21 -14.58
C PHE A 102 -26.23 -17.74 -13.21
N TYR A 103 -26.77 -18.29 -12.11
CA TYR A 103 -26.50 -17.74 -10.78
C TYR A 103 -25.01 -17.65 -10.39
N PRO A 104 -24.12 -18.61 -10.73
CA PRO A 104 -22.69 -18.47 -10.46
C PRO A 104 -22.06 -17.25 -11.16
N GLU A 105 -22.43 -17.02 -12.41
CA GLU A 105 -21.93 -15.90 -13.20
C GLU A 105 -22.48 -14.55 -12.72
N VAL A 106 -23.77 -14.52 -12.35
CA VAL A 106 -24.39 -13.32 -11.79
C VAL A 106 -23.72 -12.93 -10.47
N ILE A 107 -23.51 -13.91 -9.58
CA ILE A 107 -22.80 -13.70 -8.31
C ILE A 107 -21.37 -13.23 -8.57
N TYR A 108 -20.62 -13.93 -9.44
CA TYR A 108 -19.23 -13.54 -9.74
C TYR A 108 -19.10 -12.11 -10.25
N LYS A 109 -20.03 -11.64 -11.07
CA LYS A 109 -20.00 -10.29 -11.66
C LYS A 109 -20.51 -9.18 -10.74
N LYS A 110 -21.42 -9.50 -9.83
CA LYS A 110 -22.17 -8.47 -9.07
C LYS A 110 -21.89 -8.47 -7.57
N SER A 111 -21.49 -9.60 -6.98
CA SER A 111 -21.29 -9.68 -5.55
C SER A 111 -19.99 -9.05 -5.09
N SER A 112 -20.07 -8.27 -4.00
CA SER A 112 -18.93 -7.76 -3.25
C SER A 112 -18.59 -8.62 -2.03
N PHE A 113 -19.43 -9.59 -1.68
CA PHE A 113 -19.32 -10.33 -0.42
C PHE A 113 -19.11 -11.83 -0.60
N ILE A 114 -19.61 -12.43 -1.69
CA ILE A 114 -19.56 -13.88 -1.86
C ILE A 114 -19.05 -14.28 -3.25
N PHE A 115 -18.42 -15.46 -3.30
CA PHE A 115 -18.07 -16.16 -4.52
C PHE A 115 -18.78 -17.50 -4.56
N TRP A 116 -19.12 -17.95 -5.77
CA TRP A 116 -19.65 -19.29 -5.96
C TRP A 116 -18.53 -20.33 -5.80
N GLY A 117 -18.78 -21.37 -5.04
CA GLY A 117 -17.84 -22.48 -4.82
C GLY A 117 -18.29 -23.77 -5.50
N ASP A 118 -19.54 -24.18 -5.28
CA ASP A 118 -20.10 -25.40 -5.86
C ASP A 118 -21.64 -25.34 -5.90
N HIS A 119 -22.24 -26.26 -6.65
CA HIS A 119 -23.68 -26.45 -6.70
C HIS A 119 -24.20 -27.09 -5.42
N ASN A 120 -25.48 -26.83 -5.10
CA ASN A 120 -26.11 -27.48 -3.95
C ASN A 120 -26.20 -29.00 -4.18
N SER A 121 -25.68 -29.77 -3.23
CA SER A 121 -25.65 -31.25 -3.30
C SER A 121 -27.03 -31.91 -3.32
N ASN A 122 -28.08 -31.22 -2.86
CA ASN A 122 -29.46 -31.71 -2.89
C ASN A 122 -30.20 -31.38 -4.19
N GLY A 123 -29.53 -30.71 -5.13
CA GLY A 123 -30.07 -30.33 -6.43
C GLY A 123 -29.60 -31.25 -7.54
N THR A 124 -30.50 -31.61 -8.45
CA THR A 124 -30.14 -32.30 -9.68
C THR A 124 -30.19 -31.33 -10.84
N ASN A 125 -29.34 -31.58 -11.84
CA ASN A 125 -29.22 -30.83 -13.09
C ASN A 125 -28.71 -29.38 -12.98
N TRP A 126 -28.33 -28.92 -11.79
CA TRP A 126 -27.76 -27.59 -11.64
C TRP A 126 -26.48 -27.44 -12.48
N GLY A 127 -26.38 -26.35 -13.26
CA GLY A 127 -25.29 -26.15 -14.20
C GLY A 127 -25.44 -26.82 -15.56
N ASN A 128 -26.55 -27.57 -15.78
CA ASN A 128 -26.85 -28.11 -17.10
C ASN A 128 -27.42 -27.05 -18.06
N ALA A 129 -27.47 -27.37 -19.36
CA ALA A 129 -28.14 -26.52 -20.34
C ALA A 129 -29.66 -26.55 -20.13
N LYS A 130 -30.35 -25.46 -20.52
CA LYS A 130 -31.80 -25.26 -20.28
C LYS A 130 -32.71 -26.18 -21.08
N ALA A 131 -32.24 -26.68 -22.27
CA ALA A 131 -33.09 -27.38 -23.20
C ALA A 131 -33.63 -28.70 -22.62
N ASN A 132 -34.96 -28.79 -22.49
CA ASN A 132 -35.69 -29.97 -21.98
C ASN A 132 -35.20 -30.45 -20.60
N THR A 133 -34.67 -29.54 -19.76
CA THR A 133 -34.08 -29.88 -18.46
C THR A 133 -35.02 -29.49 -17.36
N ALA A 134 -35.47 -30.45 -16.56
CA ALA A 134 -36.19 -30.22 -15.30
C ALA A 134 -35.15 -30.07 -14.18
N PHE A 135 -35.06 -28.92 -13.60
CA PHE A 135 -34.18 -28.65 -12.45
C PHE A 135 -34.91 -28.99 -11.15
N THR A 136 -34.19 -29.48 -10.14
CA THR A 136 -34.82 -29.73 -8.84
C THR A 136 -35.22 -28.41 -8.20
N ALA A 137 -36.53 -28.26 -7.95
CA ALA A 137 -37.07 -27.12 -7.22
C ALA A 137 -36.50 -27.10 -5.79
N VAL A 138 -36.17 -25.92 -5.28
CA VAL A 138 -35.76 -25.76 -3.90
C VAL A 138 -37.01 -25.85 -3.02
N SER A 139 -37.13 -26.91 -2.23
CA SER A 139 -38.31 -27.21 -1.41
C SER A 139 -38.46 -26.32 -0.17
N GLY A 140 -37.47 -25.49 0.11
CA GLY A 140 -37.49 -24.53 1.24
C GLY A 140 -36.21 -23.72 1.31
N PRO A 141 -36.15 -22.73 2.23
CA PRO A 141 -34.97 -21.93 2.41
C PRO A 141 -33.77 -22.79 2.84
N ILE A 142 -32.66 -22.61 2.17
CA ILE A 142 -31.38 -23.20 2.54
C ILE A 142 -30.56 -22.06 3.15
N ALA A 143 -30.20 -22.19 4.44
CA ALA A 143 -29.32 -21.26 5.10
C ALA A 143 -27.91 -21.87 5.17
N LEU A 144 -26.95 -21.14 4.61
CA LEU A 144 -25.54 -21.46 4.68
C LEU A 144 -24.87 -20.35 5.53
N THR A 145 -24.12 -20.74 6.53
CA THR A 145 -23.38 -19.80 7.37
C THR A 145 -21.89 -19.94 7.03
N PHE A 146 -21.27 -18.85 6.62
CA PHE A 146 -19.81 -18.79 6.50
C PHE A 146 -19.23 -18.67 7.91
N GLY A 147 -18.29 -19.54 8.23
CA GLY A 147 -17.60 -19.56 9.52
C GLY A 147 -16.16 -20.01 9.35
N ASN A 148 -15.38 -19.89 10.41
CA ASN A 148 -13.99 -20.32 10.44
C ASN A 148 -13.08 -19.61 9.42
N GLY A 149 -13.53 -18.49 8.87
CA GLY A 149 -12.67 -17.59 8.11
C GLY A 149 -11.64 -16.97 9.05
N ALA A 150 -10.40 -16.90 8.59
CA ALA A 150 -9.34 -16.19 9.29
C ALA A 150 -8.49 -15.44 8.27
N ASP A 151 -8.05 -14.24 8.66
CA ASP A 151 -7.05 -13.53 7.90
C ASP A 151 -5.74 -14.32 7.93
N GLY A 152 -5.19 -14.60 6.76
CA GLY A 152 -3.89 -15.25 6.64
C GLY A 152 -2.79 -14.34 7.18
N SER A 153 -1.98 -14.84 8.11
CA SER A 153 -0.77 -14.13 8.53
C SER A 153 0.35 -14.36 7.51
N VAL A 154 0.74 -13.30 6.82
CA VAL A 154 1.89 -13.36 5.92
C VAL A 154 3.17 -13.35 6.75
N THR A 155 3.99 -14.41 6.63
CA THR A 155 5.29 -14.49 7.31
C THR A 155 6.33 -13.58 6.66
N ASP A 156 7.36 -13.18 7.41
CA ASP A 156 8.47 -12.40 6.87
C ASP A 156 9.20 -13.15 5.74
N GLY A 157 9.30 -14.48 5.82
CA GLY A 157 9.87 -15.31 4.74
C GLY A 157 9.06 -15.21 3.44
N ALA A 158 7.73 -15.26 3.51
CA ALA A 158 6.88 -15.09 2.33
C ALA A 158 6.97 -13.67 1.76
N ARG A 159 7.05 -12.66 2.63
CA ARG A 159 7.29 -11.26 2.21
C ARG A 159 8.65 -11.09 1.55
N LYS A 160 9.71 -11.67 2.12
CA LYS A 160 11.05 -11.70 1.53
C LYS A 160 11.01 -12.28 0.13
N SER A 161 10.43 -13.48 -0.04
CA SER A 161 10.33 -14.13 -1.36
C SER A 161 9.56 -13.28 -2.38
N ALA A 162 8.54 -12.53 -1.94
CA ALA A 162 7.83 -11.61 -2.81
C ALA A 162 8.71 -10.40 -3.22
N PHE A 163 9.54 -9.86 -2.32
CA PHE A 163 10.48 -8.79 -2.64
C PHE A 163 11.67 -9.26 -3.49
N GLU A 164 12.10 -10.51 -3.36
CA GLU A 164 13.16 -11.11 -4.18
C GLU A 164 12.80 -11.16 -5.68
N LEU A 165 11.50 -11.16 -6.03
CA LEU A 165 11.05 -11.01 -7.42
C LEU A 165 11.49 -9.68 -8.07
N PHE A 166 11.81 -8.68 -7.25
CA PHE A 166 12.30 -7.38 -7.69
C PHE A 166 13.82 -7.25 -7.59
N GLN A 167 14.57 -8.33 -7.33
CA GLN A 167 16.00 -8.27 -7.10
C GLN A 167 16.80 -7.98 -8.38
N ASP A 168 16.29 -8.41 -9.52
CA ASP A 168 16.94 -8.16 -10.81
C ASP A 168 16.64 -6.75 -11.32
N SER A 169 17.67 -5.91 -11.39
CA SER A 169 17.57 -4.53 -11.87
C SER A 169 17.43 -4.41 -13.40
N GLU A 170 17.67 -5.48 -14.14
CA GLU A 170 17.55 -5.45 -15.60
C GLU A 170 16.12 -5.72 -16.07
N THR A 171 15.36 -6.51 -15.31
CA THR A 171 13.99 -6.90 -15.66
C THR A 171 12.94 -5.99 -15.04
N VAL A 172 13.19 -5.42 -13.84
CA VAL A 172 12.23 -4.61 -13.11
C VAL A 172 12.85 -3.30 -12.65
N ASP A 173 12.30 -2.17 -13.09
CA ASP A 173 12.72 -0.84 -12.66
C ASP A 173 12.03 -0.44 -11.35
N VAL A 174 12.81 -0.39 -10.25
CA VAL A 174 12.34 0.01 -8.91
C VAL A 174 13.30 1.03 -8.33
N GLY A 175 12.80 2.21 -7.94
CA GLY A 175 13.61 3.24 -7.29
C GLY A 175 13.40 3.36 -5.78
N LEU A 176 12.20 3.02 -5.28
CA LEU A 176 11.83 3.18 -3.87
C LEU A 176 11.15 1.89 -3.37
N ILE A 177 11.60 1.36 -2.23
CA ILE A 177 11.05 0.17 -1.58
C ILE A 177 10.46 0.58 -0.22
N MET A 178 9.17 0.35 -0.02
CA MET A 178 8.49 0.58 1.25
C MET A 178 8.41 -0.73 2.03
N ALA A 179 9.04 -0.80 3.21
CA ALA A 179 9.03 -2.00 4.03
C ALA A 179 7.64 -2.33 4.63
N GLY A 180 6.76 -1.31 4.76
CA GLY A 180 5.52 -1.45 5.50
C GLY A 180 5.77 -1.75 6.99
N PRO A 181 4.87 -2.42 7.70
CA PRO A 181 5.17 -2.99 9.01
C PRO A 181 6.16 -4.15 8.83
N ALA A 182 7.42 -3.98 9.20
CA ALA A 182 8.48 -4.96 8.95
C ALA A 182 9.28 -5.27 10.23
N SER A 183 9.67 -6.53 10.41
CA SER A 183 10.62 -6.94 11.44
C SER A 183 12.04 -6.52 11.11
N LEU A 184 12.95 -6.63 12.09
CA LEU A 184 14.39 -6.41 11.88
C LEU A 184 14.95 -7.28 10.76
N ASN A 185 14.55 -8.54 10.71
CA ASN A 185 15.02 -9.50 9.70
C ASN A 185 14.59 -9.09 8.31
N LEU A 186 13.31 -8.74 8.13
CA LEU A 186 12.80 -8.31 6.83
C LEU A 186 13.47 -7.00 6.37
N ILE A 187 13.70 -6.04 7.28
CA ILE A 187 14.42 -4.81 6.93
C ILE A 187 15.84 -5.14 6.47
N GLY A 188 16.54 -6.07 7.15
CA GLY A 188 17.87 -6.54 6.75
C GLY A 188 17.89 -7.19 5.35
N ASP A 189 16.88 -8.03 5.06
CA ASP A 189 16.72 -8.65 3.75
C ASP A 189 16.48 -7.58 2.65
N LEU A 190 15.63 -6.59 2.92
CA LEU A 190 15.36 -5.49 1.97
C LEU A 190 16.61 -4.63 1.72
N ILE A 191 17.40 -4.35 2.76
CA ILE A 191 18.68 -3.65 2.63
C ILE A 191 19.62 -4.45 1.72
N THR A 192 19.71 -5.76 1.89
CA THR A 192 20.54 -6.64 1.05
C THR A 192 20.11 -6.58 -0.42
N ILE A 193 18.80 -6.58 -0.69
CA ILE A 193 18.27 -6.39 -2.06
C ILE A 193 18.70 -5.03 -2.62
N ALA A 194 18.56 -3.95 -1.85
CA ALA A 194 18.93 -2.61 -2.32
C ALA A 194 20.44 -2.44 -2.54
N GLU A 195 21.28 -3.05 -1.70
CA GLU A 195 22.74 -3.06 -1.85
C GLU A 195 23.21 -3.89 -3.06
N THR A 196 22.48 -4.94 -3.39
CA THR A 196 22.74 -5.75 -4.59
C THR A 196 22.36 -4.97 -5.84
N ARG A 197 21.18 -4.37 -5.85
CA ARG A 197 20.66 -3.59 -6.99
C ARG A 197 21.41 -2.27 -7.19
N LYS A 198 21.69 -1.53 -6.13
CA LYS A 198 22.33 -0.19 -6.10
C LYS A 198 21.51 0.94 -6.75
N ASP A 199 20.35 0.66 -7.33
CA ASP A 199 19.46 1.59 -8.03
C ASP A 199 18.21 1.97 -7.27
N CYS A 200 18.03 1.50 -6.03
CA CYS A 200 16.87 1.76 -5.20
C CYS A 200 17.24 2.06 -3.74
N ILE A 201 16.26 2.55 -2.99
CA ILE A 201 16.42 2.87 -1.57
C ILE A 201 15.22 2.35 -0.76
N VAL A 202 15.48 1.82 0.44
CA VAL A 202 14.48 1.25 1.35
C VAL A 202 14.01 2.29 2.35
N PHE A 203 12.71 2.30 2.66
CA PHE A 203 12.12 3.11 3.72
C PHE A 203 11.55 2.19 4.79
N ALA A 204 11.95 2.39 6.04
CA ALA A 204 11.56 1.55 7.17
C ALA A 204 11.11 2.38 8.38
N SER A 205 10.04 1.90 9.02
CA SER A 205 9.50 2.43 10.30
C SER A 205 9.80 1.47 11.44
N PRO A 206 9.82 1.92 12.71
CA PRO A 206 9.91 1.03 13.87
C PRO A 206 8.68 0.13 13.96
N GLN A 207 8.65 -0.80 14.93
CA GLN A 207 7.47 -1.62 15.17
C GLN A 207 6.32 -0.76 15.70
N ARG A 208 5.09 -1.16 15.38
CA ARG A 208 3.89 -0.49 15.90
C ARG A 208 3.87 -0.47 17.44
N SER A 209 4.30 -1.56 18.07
CA SER A 209 4.42 -1.69 19.52
C SER A 209 5.42 -0.74 20.15
N ASP A 210 6.39 -0.22 19.40
CA ASP A 210 7.42 0.68 19.92
C ASP A 210 6.89 2.10 20.19
N VAL A 211 5.82 2.49 19.52
CA VAL A 211 5.32 3.88 19.56
C VAL A 211 3.80 4.01 19.81
N VAL A 212 2.99 3.00 19.46
CA VAL A 212 1.53 3.09 19.59
C VAL A 212 1.09 2.59 20.98
N ASN A 213 0.18 3.34 21.62
CA ASN A 213 -0.36 3.05 22.96
C ASN A 213 0.70 3.09 24.09
N ILE A 214 1.78 3.84 23.90
CA ILE A 214 2.79 4.09 24.94
C ILE A 214 2.62 5.53 25.44
N ALA A 215 2.42 5.70 26.75
CA ALA A 215 2.16 7.02 27.35
C ALA A 215 3.42 7.89 27.47
N SER A 216 4.61 7.29 27.60
CA SER A 216 5.86 7.99 27.81
C SER A 216 6.61 8.24 26.52
N ALA A 217 6.81 9.50 26.14
CA ALA A 217 7.61 9.87 24.97
C ALA A 217 9.09 9.46 25.08
N ILE A 218 9.63 9.37 26.30
CA ILE A 218 11.00 8.87 26.55
C ILE A 218 11.06 7.38 26.22
N THR A 219 10.06 6.61 26.66
CA THR A 219 9.99 5.16 26.36
C THR A 219 9.86 4.93 24.86
N GLN A 220 9.01 5.71 24.17
CA GLN A 220 8.88 5.64 22.70
C GLN A 220 10.23 5.91 22.02
N THR A 221 10.95 6.98 22.45
CA THR A 221 12.28 7.28 21.92
C THR A 221 13.26 6.12 22.10
N ASN A 222 13.34 5.57 23.32
CA ASN A 222 14.24 4.48 23.64
C ASN A 222 13.93 3.22 22.82
N ASN A 223 12.66 2.89 22.63
CA ASN A 223 12.23 1.75 21.82
C ASN A 223 12.66 1.92 20.36
N VAL A 224 12.39 3.10 19.77
CA VAL A 224 12.79 3.40 18.38
C VAL A 224 14.31 3.31 18.22
N LEU A 225 15.07 3.86 19.19
CA LEU A 225 16.53 3.78 19.18
C LEU A 225 17.02 2.33 19.29
N ALA A 226 16.45 1.55 20.21
CA ALA A 226 16.79 0.13 20.38
C ALA A 226 16.51 -0.67 19.11
N PHE A 227 15.36 -0.43 18.47
CA PHE A 227 15.00 -1.10 17.23
C PHE A 227 16.00 -0.81 16.11
N PHE A 228 16.26 0.45 15.79
CA PHE A 228 17.14 0.79 14.66
C PHE A 228 18.62 0.61 14.94
N ASN A 229 19.05 0.60 16.20
CA ASN A 229 20.45 0.24 16.53
C ASN A 229 20.78 -1.24 16.22
N ALA A 230 19.75 -2.08 16.18
CA ALA A 230 19.91 -3.49 15.78
C ALA A 230 19.94 -3.71 14.26
N VAL A 231 19.54 -2.71 13.46
CA VAL A 231 19.55 -2.79 11.99
C VAL A 231 20.96 -2.51 11.47
N GLN A 232 21.41 -3.28 10.48
CA GLN A 232 22.71 -3.11 9.82
C GLN A 232 22.88 -1.70 9.23
N SER A 233 24.14 -1.24 9.21
CA SER A 233 24.50 0.06 8.66
C SER A 233 24.46 0.03 7.14
N SER A 234 23.64 0.90 6.52
CA SER A 234 23.59 1.01 5.07
C SER A 234 23.15 2.42 4.66
N SER A 235 23.71 2.91 3.56
CA SER A 235 23.25 4.15 2.93
C SER A 235 22.01 3.95 2.04
N TYR A 236 21.61 2.70 1.79
CA TYR A 236 20.44 2.35 0.97
C TYR A 236 19.15 2.20 1.77
N VAL A 237 19.15 2.63 3.04
CA VAL A 237 17.94 2.63 3.87
C VAL A 237 17.73 3.97 4.56
N ILE A 238 16.48 4.32 4.76
CA ILE A 238 16.01 5.53 5.45
C ILE A 238 15.07 5.11 6.57
N PHE A 239 15.33 5.57 7.80
CA PHE A 239 14.53 5.30 8.97
C PHE A 239 13.68 6.51 9.34
N ASP A 240 12.42 6.29 9.67
CA ASP A 240 11.52 7.27 10.25
C ASP A 240 11.22 6.99 11.73
N SER A 241 10.53 7.91 12.40
CA SER A 241 10.30 7.82 13.84
C SER A 241 8.99 7.16 14.26
N GLY A 242 8.15 6.62 13.32
CA GLY A 242 6.97 5.93 13.80
C GLY A 242 5.76 5.85 12.90
N TYR A 243 4.58 6.15 13.47
CA TYR A 243 3.27 5.91 12.86
C TYR A 243 2.41 7.16 12.85
N LYS A 244 1.63 7.36 11.79
CA LYS A 244 0.55 8.34 11.73
C LYS A 244 -0.81 7.69 11.96
N TYR A 245 -1.74 8.42 12.56
CA TYR A 245 -3.15 8.05 12.67
C TYR A 245 -3.90 8.70 11.54
N MET A 246 -4.55 7.91 10.71
CA MET A 246 -5.26 8.39 9.53
C MET A 246 -6.57 7.65 9.34
N TYR A 247 -7.49 8.29 8.59
CA TYR A 247 -8.73 7.68 8.19
C TYR A 247 -8.52 6.77 6.98
N ASP A 248 -8.95 5.52 7.11
CA ASP A 248 -9.04 4.55 6.02
C ASP A 248 -10.44 4.58 5.44
N ARG A 249 -10.57 5.24 4.30
CA ARG A 249 -11.86 5.43 3.63
C ARG A 249 -12.47 4.15 3.06
N TYR A 250 -11.69 3.10 2.91
CA TYR A 250 -12.17 1.84 2.34
C TYR A 250 -12.84 0.96 3.38
N SER A 251 -12.33 1.01 4.62
CA SER A 251 -12.87 0.26 5.75
C SER A 251 -13.66 1.13 6.74
N ASP A 252 -13.81 2.42 6.44
CA ASP A 252 -14.51 3.42 7.30
C ASP A 252 -14.01 3.44 8.75
N VAL A 253 -12.69 3.29 8.94
CA VAL A 253 -12.07 3.25 10.27
C VAL A 253 -10.82 4.12 10.33
N TYR A 254 -10.50 4.59 11.52
CA TYR A 254 -9.21 5.24 11.79
C TYR A 254 -8.19 4.20 12.23
N ARG A 255 -7.00 4.23 11.65
CA ARG A 255 -5.93 3.30 12.02
C ARG A 255 -4.55 3.94 12.02
N TYR A 256 -3.62 3.33 12.76
CA TYR A 256 -2.22 3.69 12.71
C TYR A 256 -1.53 3.00 11.54
N VAL A 257 -0.85 3.81 10.71
CA VAL A 257 -0.12 3.37 9.52
C VAL A 257 1.35 3.79 9.66
N PRO A 258 2.33 2.94 9.30
CA PRO A 258 3.74 3.29 9.36
C PRO A 258 4.07 4.43 8.41
N LEU A 259 5.01 5.29 8.80
CA LEU A 259 5.39 6.50 8.04
C LEU A 259 6.29 6.22 6.84
N ASN A 260 6.84 5.01 6.69
CA ASN A 260 7.75 4.69 5.58
C ASN A 260 7.14 4.93 4.19
N GLY A 261 5.84 4.67 4.03
CA GLY A 261 5.12 4.99 2.80
C GLY A 261 5.04 6.50 2.52
N ASP A 262 4.89 7.31 3.58
CA ASP A 262 4.91 8.77 3.45
C ASP A 262 6.31 9.29 3.10
N MET A 263 7.36 8.71 3.70
CA MET A 263 8.74 9.08 3.39
C MET A 263 9.11 8.78 1.93
N ALA A 264 8.68 7.62 1.43
CA ALA A 264 8.81 7.28 0.02
C ALA A 264 8.01 8.25 -0.87
N GLY A 265 6.78 8.56 -0.48
CA GLY A 265 5.92 9.52 -1.19
C GLY A 265 6.48 10.93 -1.21
N LEU A 266 7.09 11.42 -0.11
CA LEU A 266 7.78 12.71 -0.07
C LEU A 266 9.00 12.72 -0.99
N SER A 267 9.73 11.61 -1.06
CA SER A 267 10.87 11.46 -1.97
C SER A 267 10.41 11.48 -3.43
N ALA A 268 9.39 10.71 -3.79
CA ALA A 268 8.83 10.71 -5.15
C ALA A 268 8.24 12.09 -5.53
N ARG A 269 7.57 12.77 -4.59
CA ARG A 269 7.08 14.13 -4.83
C ARG A 269 8.23 15.11 -5.07
N THR A 270 9.34 14.96 -4.33
CA THR A 270 10.52 15.80 -4.53
C THR A 270 11.12 15.61 -5.92
N ASP A 271 11.12 14.38 -6.45
CA ASP A 271 11.55 14.11 -7.83
C ASP A 271 10.69 14.81 -8.86
N LEU A 272 9.37 14.84 -8.65
CA LEU A 272 8.42 15.47 -9.57
C LEU A 272 8.46 17.01 -9.53
N THR A 273 8.72 17.59 -8.35
CA THR A 273 8.64 19.06 -8.17
C THR A 273 9.98 19.77 -8.25
N ASN A 274 11.04 19.04 -8.00
CA ASN A 274 12.43 19.54 -8.00
C ASN A 274 13.31 18.51 -8.73
N ASP A 275 14.12 17.78 -7.97
CA ASP A 275 15.00 16.71 -8.44
C ASP A 275 15.35 15.76 -7.29
N ALA A 276 15.82 14.56 -7.61
CA ALA A 276 16.19 13.53 -6.63
C ALA A 276 17.27 13.95 -5.64
N TRP A 277 18.11 14.92 -6.00
CA TRP A 277 19.18 15.45 -5.14
C TRP A 277 18.75 16.57 -4.20
N PHE A 278 17.47 16.92 -4.17
CA PHE A 278 16.93 17.78 -3.12
C PHE A 278 16.52 16.95 -1.90
N SER A 279 16.75 17.49 -0.70
CA SER A 279 16.27 16.84 0.53
C SER A 279 14.75 16.81 0.55
N PRO A 280 14.09 15.65 0.81
CA PRO A 280 12.64 15.57 0.95
C PRO A 280 12.14 16.13 2.29
N ALA A 281 13.04 16.54 3.19
CA ALA A 281 12.72 17.04 4.52
C ALA A 281 12.47 18.56 4.54
N GLY A 282 11.97 19.02 5.68
CA GLY A 282 11.77 20.43 5.98
C GLY A 282 10.40 20.98 5.58
N LEU A 283 10.17 22.26 5.93
CA LEU A 283 8.88 22.94 5.76
C LEU A 283 8.39 23.02 4.30
N ASN A 284 9.32 23.11 3.37
CA ASN A 284 8.98 23.30 1.96
C ASN A 284 8.52 22.00 1.27
N ARG A 285 9.07 20.84 1.64
CA ARG A 285 8.86 19.58 0.95
C ARG A 285 8.40 18.44 1.86
N GLY A 286 8.74 18.49 3.16
CA GLY A 286 8.56 17.39 4.11
C GLY A 286 7.19 17.32 4.79
N ILE A 287 6.15 17.99 4.27
CA ILE A 287 4.80 17.97 4.86
C ILE A 287 4.12 16.64 4.57
N VAL A 288 3.83 15.88 5.65
CA VAL A 288 3.07 14.62 5.62
C VAL A 288 1.57 14.93 5.54
N ARG A 289 0.91 14.40 4.54
CA ARG A 289 -0.52 14.63 4.29
C ARG A 289 -1.39 13.51 4.83
N GLY A 290 -2.67 13.80 5.03
CA GLY A 290 -3.67 12.80 5.44
C GLY A 290 -3.47 12.24 6.84
N ALA A 291 -2.67 12.88 7.70
CA ALA A 291 -2.45 12.48 9.07
C ALA A 291 -3.30 13.34 10.01
N VAL A 292 -4.08 12.70 10.88
CA VAL A 292 -4.85 13.37 11.95
C VAL A 292 -3.92 13.69 13.12
N LYS A 293 -3.07 12.74 13.50
CA LYS A 293 -2.06 12.87 14.53
C LYS A 293 -0.93 11.86 14.32
N LEU A 294 0.19 12.08 15.00
CA LEU A 294 1.25 11.09 15.14
C LEU A 294 1.01 10.22 16.37
N ALA A 295 1.46 8.95 16.31
CA ALA A 295 1.54 8.08 17.49
C ALA A 295 2.55 8.63 18.52
N TYR A 296 3.60 9.28 18.00
CA TYR A 296 4.70 9.83 18.74
C TYR A 296 5.21 11.10 18.06
N SER A 297 5.31 12.21 18.81
CA SER A 297 5.88 13.48 18.33
C SER A 297 7.04 13.87 19.25
N PRO A 298 8.31 13.67 18.81
CA PRO A 298 9.48 13.91 19.66
C PRO A 298 9.70 15.41 19.94
N ASN A 299 10.08 15.73 21.18
CA ASN A 299 10.54 17.07 21.55
C ASN A 299 11.96 17.34 21.01
N LYS A 300 12.52 18.53 21.26
CA LYS A 300 13.83 18.92 20.73
C LYS A 300 14.94 17.95 21.13
N THR A 301 15.06 17.60 22.42
CA THR A 301 16.09 16.68 22.92
C THR A 301 15.94 15.29 22.28
N GLN A 302 14.74 14.76 22.24
CA GLN A 302 14.44 13.47 21.62
C GLN A 302 14.73 13.46 20.11
N ARG A 303 14.44 14.57 19.41
CA ARG A 303 14.82 14.71 17.98
C ARG A 303 16.33 14.66 17.79
N ASP A 304 17.09 15.33 18.66
CA ASP A 304 18.55 15.34 18.60
C ASP A 304 19.12 13.92 18.83
N GLU A 305 18.56 13.16 19.77
CA GLU A 305 18.91 11.77 20.05
C GLU A 305 18.59 10.86 18.85
N LEU A 306 17.37 10.92 18.32
CA LEU A 306 16.96 10.16 17.14
C LEU A 306 17.85 10.48 15.91
N TYR A 307 18.09 11.77 15.69
CA TYR A 307 18.88 12.20 14.54
C TYR A 307 20.36 11.80 14.66
N ARG A 308 20.94 11.79 15.87
CA ARG A 308 22.28 11.20 16.07
C ARG A 308 22.30 9.73 15.75
N ALA A 309 21.27 9.00 16.10
CA ALA A 309 21.11 7.58 15.81
C ALA A 309 20.58 7.29 14.39
N ARG A 310 20.73 8.23 13.44
CA ARG A 310 20.35 8.05 12.03
C ARG A 310 18.85 7.86 11.76
N VAL A 311 17.99 8.15 12.73
CA VAL A 311 16.53 8.13 12.58
C VAL A 311 16.04 9.54 12.23
N ASN A 312 15.21 9.65 11.20
CA ASN A 312 14.65 10.91 10.77
C ASN A 312 13.36 11.21 11.54
N PRO A 313 13.33 12.19 12.45
CA PRO A 313 12.14 12.49 13.23
C PRO A 313 11.05 13.09 12.35
N VAL A 314 9.83 12.60 12.53
CA VAL A 314 8.61 13.21 12.01
C VAL A 314 7.91 13.90 13.15
N VAL A 315 7.62 15.19 13.00
CA VAL A 315 7.22 16.07 14.10
C VAL A 315 5.97 16.84 13.74
N SER A 316 5.08 17.02 14.71
CA SER A 316 3.95 17.93 14.58
C SER A 316 4.34 19.30 15.13
N PHE A 317 4.40 20.30 14.25
CA PHE A 317 4.64 21.70 14.63
C PHE A 317 3.32 22.47 14.66
N PRO A 318 3.01 23.20 15.75
CA PRO A 318 1.82 24.03 15.82
C PRO A 318 1.76 25.03 14.66
N GLY A 319 0.63 25.04 13.95
CA GLY A 319 0.42 25.93 12.79
C GLY A 319 1.14 25.56 11.50
N GLN A 320 2.02 24.54 11.50
CA GLN A 320 2.80 24.14 10.33
C GLN A 320 2.50 22.69 9.86
N GLY A 321 1.83 21.90 10.73
CA GLY A 321 1.45 20.53 10.43
C GLY A 321 2.50 19.49 10.81
N ILE A 322 2.36 18.31 10.22
CA ILE A 322 3.24 17.16 10.45
C ILE A 322 4.34 17.15 9.39
N ILE A 323 5.59 17.12 9.81
CA ILE A 323 6.73 17.38 8.93
C ILE A 323 7.85 16.38 9.19
N LEU A 324 8.43 15.85 8.10
CA LEU A 324 9.70 15.13 8.13
C LEU A 324 10.82 16.13 8.44
N PHE A 325 11.49 15.96 9.58
CA PHE A 325 12.50 16.90 10.10
C PHE A 325 13.88 16.26 10.24
N GLY A 326 14.30 15.52 9.20
CA GLY A 326 15.61 14.87 9.11
C GLY A 326 15.84 14.32 7.71
N ASP A 327 17.10 14.20 7.31
CA ASP A 327 17.52 13.77 5.96
C ASP A 327 18.71 12.80 5.98
N LYS A 328 18.82 11.98 7.03
CA LYS A 328 19.86 10.95 7.15
C LYS A 328 19.47 9.62 6.51
N THR A 329 20.48 8.95 5.96
CA THR A 329 20.40 7.53 5.63
C THR A 329 20.71 6.67 6.87
N GLY A 330 20.52 5.34 6.78
CA GLY A 330 20.86 4.40 7.84
C GLY A 330 22.36 4.13 8.01
N LEU A 331 23.24 4.92 7.40
CA LEU A 331 24.69 4.77 7.51
C LEU A 331 25.20 5.24 8.87
N THR A 332 25.98 4.44 9.55
CA THR A 332 26.57 4.76 10.87
C THR A 332 27.86 5.56 10.78
N THR A 333 28.65 5.32 9.73
CA THR A 333 29.93 5.99 9.53
C THR A 333 29.74 7.35 8.86
N PRO A 334 30.43 8.40 9.30
CA PRO A 334 30.40 9.70 8.63
C PRO A 334 30.91 9.58 7.18
N SER A 335 30.05 9.94 6.22
CA SER A 335 30.33 9.90 4.79
C SER A 335 29.46 10.92 4.06
N ALA A 336 29.77 11.18 2.80
CA ALA A 336 28.87 11.94 1.93
C ALA A 336 27.52 11.24 1.76
N PHE A 337 27.50 9.90 1.81
CA PHE A 337 26.31 9.07 1.69
C PHE A 337 25.47 8.93 2.96
N ASP A 338 25.82 9.63 4.05
CA ASP A 338 24.99 9.70 5.26
C ASP A 338 23.76 10.60 5.09
N ARG A 339 23.60 11.23 3.92
CA ARG A 339 22.47 12.10 3.56
C ARG A 339 21.61 11.51 2.46
N ILE A 340 20.29 11.63 2.61
CA ILE A 340 19.30 11.14 1.66
C ILE A 340 19.51 11.77 0.28
N ASN A 341 19.68 13.08 0.23
CA ASN A 341 19.84 13.81 -1.02
C ASN A 341 21.09 13.35 -1.79
N VAL A 342 22.20 13.10 -1.11
CA VAL A 342 23.44 12.64 -1.77
C VAL A 342 23.31 11.19 -2.26
N ARG A 343 22.76 10.28 -1.43
CA ARG A 343 22.58 8.89 -1.88
C ARG A 343 21.63 8.83 -3.08
N ARG A 344 20.56 9.59 -3.08
CA ARG A 344 19.60 9.64 -4.19
C ARG A 344 20.20 10.28 -5.44
N LEU A 345 21.03 11.32 -5.29
CA LEU A 345 21.82 11.88 -6.39
C LEU A 345 22.64 10.77 -7.07
N PHE A 346 23.44 10.03 -6.28
CA PHE A 346 24.31 8.99 -6.84
C PHE A 346 23.52 7.85 -7.49
N ILE A 347 22.39 7.43 -6.93
CA ILE A 347 21.50 6.43 -7.56
C ILE A 347 21.08 6.89 -8.97
N VAL A 348 20.69 8.15 -9.12
CA VAL A 348 20.27 8.70 -10.43
C VAL A 348 21.45 8.79 -11.38
N LEU A 349 22.61 9.30 -10.90
CA LEU A 349 23.80 9.44 -11.74
C LEU A 349 24.35 8.07 -12.18
N GLU A 350 24.50 7.14 -11.24
CA GLU A 350 25.00 5.79 -11.51
C GLU A 350 24.09 5.05 -12.52
N LYS A 351 22.77 5.15 -12.35
CA LYS A 351 21.81 4.52 -13.25
C LYS A 351 21.85 5.13 -14.66
N ALA A 352 21.87 6.45 -14.75
CA ALA A 352 21.91 7.15 -16.06
C ALA A 352 23.22 6.85 -16.80
N ILE A 353 24.36 6.95 -16.11
CA ILE A 353 25.67 6.72 -16.73
C ILE A 353 25.88 5.24 -17.06
N ALA A 354 25.46 4.30 -16.19
CA ALA A 354 25.49 2.87 -16.48
C ALA A 354 24.65 2.51 -17.72
N THR A 355 23.49 3.12 -17.88
CA THR A 355 22.66 2.93 -19.07
C THR A 355 23.37 3.47 -20.32
N ALA A 356 23.95 4.66 -20.22
CA ALA A 356 24.67 5.29 -21.33
C ALA A 356 25.97 4.50 -21.70
N SER A 357 26.67 3.95 -20.72
CA SER A 357 27.88 3.17 -20.95
C SER A 357 27.65 1.83 -21.66
N LYS A 358 26.41 1.29 -21.61
CA LYS A 358 26.06 0.08 -22.39
C LYS A 358 26.24 0.24 -23.89
N PHE A 359 26.16 1.47 -24.40
CA PHE A 359 26.43 1.77 -25.83
C PHE A 359 27.91 1.66 -26.21
N GLN A 360 28.83 1.60 -25.25
CA GLN A 360 30.26 1.41 -25.51
C GLN A 360 30.66 -0.08 -25.49
N LEU A 361 29.75 -0.99 -25.08
CA LEU A 361 30.04 -2.43 -25.10
C LEU A 361 30.25 -2.91 -26.53
N PHE A 362 31.29 -3.72 -26.71
CA PHE A 362 31.72 -4.30 -27.99
C PHE A 362 32.36 -3.29 -28.97
N GLU A 363 32.53 -2.02 -28.58
CA GLU A 363 33.33 -1.06 -29.33
C GLU A 363 34.83 -1.20 -29.01
N PHE A 364 35.70 -0.63 -29.83
CA PHE A 364 37.13 -0.66 -29.58
C PHE A 364 37.51 0.30 -28.44
N ASN A 365 38.42 -0.11 -27.57
CA ASN A 365 38.97 0.77 -26.52
C ASN A 365 40.09 1.67 -27.14
N ASP A 366 39.71 2.64 -27.91
CA ASP A 366 40.58 3.64 -28.53
C ASP A 366 40.25 5.07 -28.00
N GLU A 367 41.05 6.03 -28.43
CA GLU A 367 40.91 7.42 -28.03
C GLU A 367 39.54 7.97 -28.44
N PHE A 368 39.01 7.54 -29.59
CA PHE A 368 37.72 7.99 -30.11
C PHE A 368 36.57 7.54 -29.23
N THR A 369 36.53 6.28 -28.84
CA THR A 369 35.49 5.72 -27.94
C THR A 369 35.56 6.35 -26.57
N ARG A 370 36.76 6.56 -26.01
CA ARG A 370 36.96 7.25 -24.73
C ARG A 370 36.48 8.71 -24.78
N ALA A 371 36.79 9.42 -25.89
CA ALA A 371 36.29 10.79 -26.10
C ALA A 371 34.77 10.84 -26.24
N ASN A 372 34.17 9.89 -26.96
CA ASN A 372 32.69 9.78 -27.09
C ASN A 372 32.03 9.57 -25.73
N PHE A 373 32.58 8.71 -24.88
CA PHE A 373 32.05 8.52 -23.52
C PHE A 373 32.13 9.81 -22.68
N ARG A 374 33.25 10.55 -22.72
CA ARG A 374 33.37 11.84 -22.03
C ARG A 374 32.37 12.85 -22.59
N ASN A 375 32.26 12.95 -23.90
CA ASN A 375 31.35 13.89 -24.59
C ASN A 375 29.85 13.58 -24.29
N LEU A 376 29.51 12.35 -23.94
CA LEU A 376 28.19 11.95 -23.49
C LEU A 376 27.96 12.29 -22.01
N THR A 377 28.97 12.00 -21.16
CA THR A 377 28.83 12.07 -19.70
C THR A 377 28.99 13.48 -19.15
N GLU A 378 29.97 14.26 -19.65
CA GLU A 378 30.22 15.61 -19.14
C GLU A 378 29.05 16.58 -19.31
N PRO A 379 28.34 16.67 -20.45
CA PRO A 379 27.17 17.55 -20.59
C PRO A 379 26.07 17.20 -19.60
N PHE A 380 25.81 15.92 -19.36
CA PHE A 380 24.87 15.45 -18.37
C PHE A 380 25.25 15.91 -16.93
N LEU A 381 26.52 15.74 -16.57
CA LEU A 381 27.01 16.20 -15.25
C LEU A 381 26.96 17.74 -15.13
N ARG A 382 27.21 18.48 -16.21
CA ARG A 382 27.06 19.94 -16.25
C ARG A 382 25.59 20.37 -16.08
N GLU A 383 24.66 19.65 -16.65
CA GLU A 383 23.23 19.88 -16.42
C GLU A 383 22.88 19.70 -14.96
N VAL A 384 23.30 18.59 -14.33
CA VAL A 384 23.10 18.32 -12.91
C VAL A 384 23.76 19.38 -12.03
N GLN A 385 24.93 19.89 -12.42
CA GLN A 385 25.60 21.02 -11.78
C GLN A 385 24.78 22.30 -11.89
N GLY A 386 24.29 22.63 -13.07
CA GLY A 386 23.41 23.78 -13.30
C GLY A 386 22.11 23.71 -12.48
N ARG A 387 21.59 22.50 -12.24
CA ARG A 387 20.41 22.22 -11.41
C ARG A 387 20.76 22.02 -9.92
N ARG A 388 21.96 22.42 -9.48
CA ARG A 388 22.43 22.43 -8.09
C ARG A 388 22.59 21.06 -7.43
N GLY A 389 22.72 19.99 -8.20
CA GLY A 389 22.94 18.63 -7.66
C GLY A 389 24.37 18.41 -7.20
N ILE A 390 25.33 18.95 -7.96
CA ILE A 390 26.76 18.84 -7.68
C ILE A 390 27.40 20.23 -7.74
N THR A 391 28.51 20.40 -7.01
CA THR A 391 29.29 21.65 -7.03
C THR A 391 30.44 21.58 -8.03
N ASP A 392 31.00 20.40 -8.24
CA ASP A 392 32.11 20.18 -9.15
C ASP A 392 32.17 18.70 -9.54
N PHE A 393 32.78 18.38 -10.69
CA PHE A 393 33.00 17.03 -11.15
C PHE A 393 34.25 16.93 -12.04
N LEU A 394 34.79 15.72 -12.13
CA LEU A 394 35.88 15.35 -13.02
C LEU A 394 35.60 13.97 -13.63
N VAL A 395 35.69 13.85 -14.94
CA VAL A 395 35.60 12.58 -15.66
C VAL A 395 36.99 12.24 -16.20
N VAL A 396 37.54 11.11 -15.75
CA VAL A 396 38.81 10.56 -16.23
C VAL A 396 38.49 9.32 -17.03
N CYS A 397 38.73 9.38 -18.32
CA CYS A 397 38.59 8.27 -19.25
C CYS A 397 39.54 8.52 -20.41
N ASP A 398 40.83 8.27 -20.16
CA ASP A 398 41.91 8.53 -21.08
C ASP A 398 43.01 7.45 -20.95
N GLU A 399 44.21 7.69 -21.45
CA GLU A 399 45.32 6.74 -21.41
C GLU A 399 45.85 6.50 -20.00
N THR A 400 45.57 7.37 -19.03
CA THR A 400 46.08 7.25 -17.66
C THR A 400 45.39 6.10 -16.90
N ASN A 401 44.09 5.88 -17.16
CA ASN A 401 43.33 4.79 -16.56
C ASN A 401 42.99 3.65 -17.56
N ASN A 402 43.19 3.83 -18.87
CA ASN A 402 43.12 2.79 -19.88
C ASN A 402 44.47 2.52 -20.47
N THR A 403 45.33 1.88 -19.65
CA THR A 403 46.69 1.47 -20.07
C THR A 403 46.62 0.30 -21.04
N GLY A 404 47.77 -0.02 -21.70
CA GLY A 404 47.86 -1.18 -22.59
C GLY A 404 47.40 -2.49 -21.91
N GLU A 405 47.71 -2.69 -20.64
CA GLU A 405 47.29 -3.87 -19.88
C GLU A 405 45.74 -3.93 -19.69
N VAL A 406 45.08 -2.78 -19.52
CA VAL A 406 43.60 -2.69 -19.42
C VAL A 406 42.98 -3.03 -20.77
N ILE A 407 43.57 -2.50 -21.85
CA ILE A 407 43.08 -2.75 -23.22
C ILE A 407 43.26 -4.23 -23.58
N ASP A 408 44.41 -4.83 -23.23
CA ASP A 408 44.69 -6.26 -23.46
C ASP A 408 43.75 -7.20 -22.70
N ARG A 409 43.19 -6.76 -21.56
CA ARG A 409 42.13 -7.47 -20.83
C ARG A 409 40.71 -7.24 -21.36
N ASN A 410 40.58 -6.51 -22.44
CA ASN A 410 39.28 -6.07 -23.02
C ASN A 410 38.42 -5.29 -22.01
N GLU A 411 39.05 -4.48 -21.15
CA GLU A 411 38.39 -3.64 -20.15
C GLU A 411 38.37 -2.19 -20.61
N PHE A 412 37.30 -1.48 -20.20
CA PHE A 412 37.15 -0.03 -20.39
C PHE A 412 36.93 0.58 -19.02
N ILE A 413 37.78 1.51 -18.59
CA ILE A 413 37.75 2.14 -17.28
C ILE A 413 37.41 3.63 -17.45
N ALA A 414 36.34 4.07 -16.77
CA ALA A 414 36.01 5.47 -16.61
C ALA A 414 35.83 5.79 -15.13
N GLU A 415 36.53 6.80 -14.64
CA GLU A 415 36.42 7.27 -13.26
C GLU A 415 35.72 8.62 -13.24
N ILE A 416 34.69 8.72 -12.37
CA ILE A 416 33.86 9.91 -12.26
C ILE A 416 33.92 10.41 -10.82
N TYR A 417 34.61 11.52 -10.61
CA TYR A 417 34.74 12.19 -9.31
C TYR A 417 33.68 13.27 -9.19
N ILE A 418 32.91 13.23 -8.10
CA ILE A 418 31.78 14.13 -7.89
C ILE A 418 31.86 14.79 -6.52
N LYS A 419 31.68 16.11 -6.49
CA LYS A 419 31.47 16.88 -5.26
C LYS A 419 29.98 17.19 -5.12
N PRO A 420 29.21 16.44 -4.28
CA PRO A 420 27.79 16.65 -4.14
C PRO A 420 27.48 17.96 -3.41
N ALA A 421 26.36 18.60 -3.75
CA ALA A 421 25.82 19.69 -2.97
C ALA A 421 25.26 19.15 -1.63
N ARG A 422 25.52 19.86 -0.53
CA ARG A 422 25.09 19.47 0.80
C ARG A 422 23.89 20.27 1.25
N SER A 423 22.95 19.62 1.93
CA SER A 423 21.81 20.26 2.60
C SER A 423 22.26 20.99 3.87
N ILE A 424 21.57 22.08 4.22
CA ILE A 424 21.78 22.80 5.46
C ILE A 424 20.99 22.10 6.56
N ASN A 425 21.69 21.65 7.62
CA ASN A 425 21.08 20.98 8.77
C ASN A 425 21.09 21.84 10.04
N PHE A 426 22.01 22.79 10.13
CA PHE A 426 22.16 23.67 11.29
C PHE A 426 22.22 25.13 10.84
N ILE A 427 21.44 25.97 11.49
CA ILE A 427 21.44 27.42 11.30
C ILE A 427 21.80 28.08 12.63
N THR A 428 22.91 28.79 12.67
CA THR A 428 23.30 29.62 13.81
C THR A 428 22.98 31.07 13.49
N LEU A 429 22.16 31.69 14.32
CA LEU A 429 21.82 33.12 14.21
C LEU A 429 22.43 33.84 15.38
N SER A 430 23.27 34.85 15.11
CA SER A 430 23.84 35.75 16.12
C SER A 430 23.18 37.11 16.02
N PHE A 431 22.52 37.52 17.08
CA PHE A 431 21.95 38.87 17.21
C PHE A 431 22.82 39.68 18.12
N VAL A 432 23.37 40.79 17.61
CA VAL A 432 24.18 41.72 18.37
C VAL A 432 23.38 43.00 18.58
N ALA A 433 23.08 43.30 19.82
CA ALA A 433 22.47 44.58 20.16
C ALA A 433 23.58 45.67 20.28
N THR A 434 23.52 46.67 19.42
CA THR A 434 24.47 47.80 19.45
C THR A 434 23.86 48.99 20.15
N ARG A 435 24.72 49.85 20.74
CA ARG A 435 24.27 51.12 21.31
C ARG A 435 23.90 52.12 20.20
N THR A 436 22.96 53.00 20.49
CA THR A 436 22.58 54.06 19.57
C THR A 436 23.80 54.95 19.26
N GLY A 437 24.17 55.08 17.97
CA GLY A 437 25.31 55.89 17.53
C GLY A 437 26.57 55.11 17.13
N VAL A 438 26.58 53.79 17.23
CA VAL A 438 27.70 52.95 16.75
C VAL A 438 27.43 52.58 15.29
N ALA A 439 28.42 52.82 14.43
CA ALA A 439 28.32 52.41 13.01
C ALA A 439 28.42 50.89 12.89
N PHE A 440 27.56 50.24 12.08
CA PHE A 440 27.56 48.79 11.87
C PHE A 440 28.88 48.24 11.35
N SER A 441 29.68 49.06 10.65
CA SER A 441 31.03 48.69 10.21
C SER A 441 32.04 48.44 11.34
N GLU A 442 31.79 48.96 12.56
CA GLU A 442 32.65 48.76 13.74
C GLU A 442 32.29 47.49 14.54
N VAL A 443 31.13 46.88 14.24
CA VAL A 443 30.62 45.70 14.95
C VAL A 443 30.83 44.41 14.14
N ALA A 444 31.08 44.54 12.84
CA ALA A 444 31.25 43.41 11.91
C ALA A 444 32.72 43.01 11.63
N GLY A 445 33.68 43.61 12.38
CA GLY A 445 35.11 43.34 12.27
C GLY A 445 35.58 42.20 13.18
#